data_1c30bb55c4884d540ec43c4ac62964c2
#
_entry.id   1c30bb55c4884d540ec43c4ac62964c2
#
_cell.length_a   1.000
_cell.length_b   1.000
_cell.length_c   1.000
_cell.angle_alpha   90.00
_cell.angle_beta   90.00
_cell.angle_gamma   90.00
#
_symmetry.space_group_name_H-M   'P 1'
#
loop_
_entity.id
_entity.type
_entity.pdbx_description
1 polymer ?
#
loop_
_entity_poly.entity_id
_entity_poly.type
_entity_poly.pdbx_seq_one_letter_code
_entity_poly.pdbx_strand_id
1 'polypeptide(L)'
;MKTTDAEELDEVVRDSFSLLGKVLEESHSLGLASDYREAFIYRHARSIYYLGQDVVFLLESGRLDSCQFIVRAMLESLFKLVASVKQPEAAVQILVGEVEADMERMKLFDPIACAPGIKCSADFAAKLRKEYSITSKKKWSAFECANAADLVDKYRGDYFVFSGRVHASTGGIMMQENQIGAGHALQTLLFIVICAAGSFAQAIQTQTPQPHIDEATRLINRHVELIKNDVFSELDADLNGTRAS
;
A
#
# COMPACT_ATOMS: atom_id res chain seq x y z
N MET A 1 8.10 11.93 -24.33
CA MET A 1 9.13 11.71 -23.26
C MET A 1 10.51 11.52 -23.90
N LYS A 2 11.55 12.12 -23.34
CA LYS A 2 12.92 11.91 -23.83
C LYS A 2 13.38 10.49 -23.51
N THR A 3 14.22 9.89 -24.34
CA THR A 3 14.72 8.51 -24.14
C THR A 3 15.41 8.36 -22.78
N THR A 4 16.20 9.36 -22.36
CA THR A 4 16.88 9.40 -21.06
C THR A 4 15.92 9.37 -19.87
N ASP A 5 14.80 10.06 -19.95
CA ASP A 5 13.80 10.14 -18.87
C ASP A 5 13.03 8.81 -18.75
N ALA A 6 12.79 8.12 -19.88
CA ALA A 6 12.18 6.79 -19.90
C ALA A 6 13.11 5.74 -19.27
N GLU A 7 14.40 5.75 -19.63
CA GLU A 7 15.40 4.83 -19.07
C GLU A 7 15.55 5.04 -17.56
N GLU A 8 15.55 6.30 -17.10
CA GLU A 8 15.63 6.63 -15.67
C GLU A 8 14.38 6.17 -14.93
N LEU A 9 13.19 6.35 -15.50
CA LEU A 9 11.93 5.88 -14.90
C LEU A 9 11.94 4.36 -14.75
N ASP A 10 12.32 3.60 -15.78
CA ASP A 10 12.40 2.15 -15.73
C ASP A 10 13.41 1.67 -14.68
N GLU A 11 14.53 2.37 -14.55
CA GLU A 11 15.54 2.06 -13.52
C GLU A 11 14.97 2.28 -12.12
N VAL A 12 14.29 3.41 -11.86
CA VAL A 12 13.70 3.71 -10.56
C VAL A 12 12.62 2.70 -10.19
N VAL A 13 11.77 2.28 -11.15
CA VAL A 13 10.77 1.23 -10.96
C VAL A 13 11.46 -0.08 -10.55
N ARG A 14 12.41 -0.55 -11.33
CA ARG A 14 13.13 -1.80 -11.06
C ARG A 14 13.85 -1.78 -9.71
N ASP A 15 14.59 -0.70 -9.42
CA ASP A 15 15.35 -0.56 -8.18
C ASP A 15 14.43 -0.53 -6.96
N SER A 16 13.26 0.13 -7.07
CA SER A 16 12.27 0.21 -5.99
C SER A 16 11.71 -1.16 -5.62
N PHE A 17 11.33 -1.96 -6.62
CA PHE A 17 10.87 -3.33 -6.39
C PHE A 17 11.98 -4.25 -5.92
N SER A 18 13.20 -4.10 -6.45
CA SER A 18 14.38 -4.85 -5.98
C SER A 18 14.66 -4.59 -4.51
N LEU A 19 14.58 -3.33 -4.08
CA LEU A 19 14.79 -2.97 -2.68
C LEU A 19 13.73 -3.63 -1.77
N LEU A 20 12.44 -3.48 -2.09
CA LEU A 20 11.37 -4.07 -1.29
C LEU A 20 11.47 -5.60 -1.25
N GLY A 21 11.79 -6.24 -2.38
CA GLY A 21 12.01 -7.67 -2.48
C GLY A 21 13.14 -8.16 -1.58
N LYS A 22 14.30 -7.49 -1.60
CA LYS A 22 15.45 -7.81 -0.73
C LYS A 22 15.09 -7.71 0.75
N VAL A 23 14.41 -6.64 1.16
CA VAL A 23 14.00 -6.46 2.57
C VAL A 23 13.03 -7.56 2.99
N LEU A 24 12.11 -7.98 2.11
CA LEU A 24 11.19 -9.09 2.37
C LEU A 24 11.93 -10.45 2.51
N GLU A 25 12.90 -10.73 1.64
CA GLU A 25 13.70 -11.96 1.69
C GLU A 25 14.54 -12.03 2.98
N GLU A 26 15.19 -10.94 3.35
CA GLU A 26 15.95 -10.86 4.60
C GLU A 26 15.06 -11.09 5.81
N SER A 27 13.87 -10.48 5.86
CA SER A 27 12.92 -10.67 6.95
C SER A 27 12.45 -12.12 7.06
N HIS A 28 12.24 -12.80 5.94
CA HIS A 28 11.84 -14.20 5.93
C HIS A 28 12.94 -15.11 6.50
N SER A 29 14.21 -14.83 6.16
CA SER A 29 15.36 -15.59 6.67
C SER A 29 15.57 -15.44 8.18
N LEU A 30 15.12 -14.32 8.77
CA LEU A 30 15.22 -14.04 10.20
C LEU A 30 14.10 -14.69 11.03
N GLY A 31 13.13 -15.36 10.40
CA GLY A 31 12.05 -16.03 11.10
C GLY A 31 11.10 -15.08 11.86
N LEU A 32 10.91 -13.87 11.35
CA LEU A 32 10.18 -12.76 11.99
C LEU A 32 8.68 -13.01 12.24
N ALA A 33 8.18 -14.24 12.06
CA ALA A 33 6.77 -14.55 12.29
C ALA A 33 6.43 -14.90 13.75
N SER A 34 7.29 -14.60 14.71
CA SER A 34 7.08 -14.94 16.13
C SER A 34 6.12 -14.01 16.85
N ASP A 35 5.96 -12.76 16.36
CA ASP A 35 5.06 -11.75 16.92
C ASP A 35 3.98 -11.36 15.89
N TYR A 36 2.73 -11.25 16.33
CA TYR A 36 1.61 -10.82 15.49
C TYR A 36 1.81 -9.41 14.89
N ARG A 37 2.56 -8.53 15.55
CA ARG A 37 2.94 -7.22 15.03
C ARG A 37 3.81 -7.33 13.78
N GLU A 38 4.89 -8.09 13.92
CA GLU A 38 5.84 -8.31 12.84
C GLU A 38 5.18 -9.03 11.66
N ALA A 39 4.37 -10.05 11.94
CA ALA A 39 3.58 -10.74 10.95
C ALA A 39 2.60 -9.82 10.22
N PHE A 40 1.98 -8.87 10.92
CA PHE A 40 1.06 -7.89 10.33
C PHE A 40 1.80 -6.92 9.40
N ILE A 41 2.92 -6.36 9.86
CA ILE A 41 3.77 -5.46 9.08
C ILE A 41 4.30 -6.17 7.81
N TYR A 42 4.85 -7.39 7.98
CA TYR A 42 5.32 -8.23 6.88
C TYR A 42 4.22 -8.50 5.84
N ARG A 43 3.01 -8.86 6.29
CA ARG A 43 1.87 -9.11 5.40
C ARG A 43 1.55 -7.91 4.53
N HIS A 44 1.55 -6.69 5.08
CA HIS A 44 1.27 -5.49 4.32
C HIS A 44 2.40 -5.12 3.35
N ALA A 45 3.66 -5.24 3.75
CA ALA A 45 4.81 -5.04 2.86
C ALA A 45 4.79 -6.03 1.69
N ARG A 46 4.54 -7.31 1.97
CA ARG A 46 4.39 -8.37 0.97
C ARG A 46 3.21 -8.13 0.02
N SER A 47 2.08 -7.68 0.56
CA SER A 47 0.90 -7.34 -0.26
C SER A 47 1.23 -6.20 -1.23
N ILE A 48 1.92 -5.15 -0.77
CA ILE A 48 2.36 -4.04 -1.62
C ILE A 48 3.29 -4.55 -2.74
N TYR A 49 4.22 -5.44 -2.43
CA TYR A 49 5.16 -6.00 -3.42
C TYR A 49 4.43 -6.71 -4.56
N TYR A 50 3.54 -7.66 -4.25
CA TYR A 50 2.84 -8.42 -5.28
C TYR A 50 1.80 -7.59 -6.03
N LEU A 51 0.98 -6.82 -5.33
CA LEU A 51 0.01 -5.93 -5.98
C LEU A 51 0.69 -4.89 -6.86
N GLY A 52 1.87 -4.43 -6.47
CA GLY A 52 2.65 -3.50 -7.27
C GLY A 52 3.12 -4.12 -8.59
N GLN A 53 3.56 -5.38 -8.59
CA GLN A 53 3.89 -6.10 -9.83
C GLN A 53 2.66 -6.24 -10.75
N ASP A 54 1.48 -6.53 -10.18
CA ASP A 54 0.23 -6.57 -10.94
C ASP A 54 -0.10 -5.21 -11.56
N VAL A 55 0.14 -4.09 -10.84
CA VAL A 55 -0.07 -2.74 -11.38
C VAL A 55 0.86 -2.46 -12.56
N VAL A 56 2.16 -2.79 -12.47
CA VAL A 56 3.10 -2.63 -13.59
C VAL A 56 2.62 -3.40 -14.81
N PHE A 57 2.28 -4.67 -14.65
CA PHE A 57 1.76 -5.51 -15.74
C PHE A 57 0.48 -4.94 -16.37
N LEU A 58 -0.44 -4.41 -15.58
CA LEU A 58 -1.68 -3.80 -16.07
C LEU A 58 -1.42 -2.48 -16.81
N LEU A 59 -0.47 -1.67 -16.33
CA LEU A 59 -0.05 -0.43 -17.02
C LEU A 59 0.55 -0.74 -18.38
N GLU A 60 1.48 -1.70 -18.46
CA GLU A 60 2.07 -2.18 -19.71
C GLU A 60 1.02 -2.74 -20.68
N SER A 61 -0.04 -3.36 -20.15
CA SER A 61 -1.17 -3.90 -20.92
C SER A 61 -2.22 -2.84 -21.28
N GLY A 62 -2.02 -1.56 -20.92
CA GLY A 62 -2.96 -0.47 -21.18
C GLY A 62 -4.28 -0.55 -20.38
N ARG A 63 -4.33 -1.33 -19.29
CA ARG A 63 -5.53 -1.57 -18.46
C ARG A 63 -5.58 -0.64 -17.24
N LEU A 64 -5.55 0.65 -17.50
CA LEU A 64 -5.46 1.69 -16.46
C LEU A 64 -6.59 1.64 -15.42
N ASP A 65 -7.84 1.39 -15.83
CA ASP A 65 -8.96 1.35 -14.89
C ASP A 65 -8.80 0.26 -13.83
N SER A 66 -8.23 -0.90 -14.21
CA SER A 66 -7.95 -1.98 -13.28
C SER A 66 -6.83 -1.62 -12.30
N CYS A 67 -5.80 -0.88 -12.75
CA CYS A 67 -4.69 -0.43 -11.91
C CYS A 67 -5.17 0.41 -10.72
N GLN A 68 -6.13 1.28 -10.95
CA GLN A 68 -6.58 2.25 -9.94
C GLN A 68 -7.18 1.58 -8.71
N PHE A 69 -7.92 0.48 -8.89
CA PHE A 69 -8.45 -0.31 -7.77
C PHE A 69 -7.33 -0.90 -6.92
N ILE A 70 -6.28 -1.38 -7.59
CA ILE A 70 -5.14 -2.01 -6.91
C ILE A 70 -4.31 -0.95 -6.19
N VAL A 71 -4.00 0.18 -6.84
CA VAL A 71 -3.26 1.30 -6.22
C VAL A 71 -3.97 1.82 -4.97
N ARG A 72 -5.30 1.93 -4.99
CA ARG A 72 -6.07 2.26 -3.79
C ARG A 72 -5.87 1.26 -2.64
N ALA A 73 -5.95 -0.03 -2.94
CA ALA A 73 -5.73 -1.08 -1.94
C ALA A 73 -4.29 -1.07 -1.40
N MET A 74 -3.32 -0.74 -2.26
CA MET A 74 -1.93 -0.56 -1.85
C MET A 74 -1.73 0.64 -0.94
N LEU A 75 -2.40 1.77 -1.19
CA LEU A 75 -2.39 2.93 -0.29
C LEU A 75 -2.92 2.58 1.10
N GLU A 76 -4.03 1.83 1.19
CA GLU A 76 -4.54 1.34 2.48
C GLU A 76 -3.51 0.47 3.20
N SER A 77 -2.85 -0.42 2.47
CA SER A 77 -1.79 -1.27 3.02
C SER A 77 -0.59 -0.46 3.49
N LEU A 78 -0.19 0.58 2.74
CA LEU A 78 0.88 1.50 3.14
C LEU A 78 0.54 2.26 4.42
N PHE A 79 -0.67 2.82 4.52
CA PHE A 79 -1.09 3.54 5.72
C PHE A 79 -1.04 2.66 6.96
N LYS A 80 -1.53 1.42 6.86
CA LYS A 80 -1.49 0.43 7.95
C LYS A 80 -0.07 0.04 8.31
N LEU A 81 0.78 -0.22 7.32
CA LEU A 81 2.19 -0.56 7.51
C LEU A 81 2.93 0.56 8.25
N VAL A 82 2.89 1.78 7.72
CA VAL A 82 3.62 2.91 8.30
C VAL A 82 3.08 3.28 9.67
N ALA A 83 1.75 3.27 9.88
CA ALA A 83 1.15 3.48 11.19
C ALA A 83 1.66 2.44 12.22
N SER A 84 1.75 1.17 11.81
CA SER A 84 2.23 0.08 12.68
C SER A 84 3.71 0.17 13.02
N VAL A 85 4.53 0.73 12.12
CA VAL A 85 5.95 0.99 12.38
C VAL A 85 6.12 2.16 13.35
N LYS A 86 5.37 3.26 13.14
CA LYS A 86 5.44 4.45 14.00
C LYS A 86 4.79 4.24 15.38
N GLN A 87 3.73 3.44 15.44
CA GLN A 87 2.95 3.15 16.64
C GLN A 87 2.79 1.63 16.76
N PRO A 88 3.72 0.93 17.43
CA PRO A 88 3.72 -0.54 17.47
C PRO A 88 2.43 -1.18 17.98
N GLU A 89 1.70 -0.51 18.88
CA GLU A 89 0.39 -0.95 19.35
C GLU A 89 -0.71 -0.87 18.28
N ALA A 90 -0.54 -0.02 17.27
CA ALA A 90 -1.52 0.12 16.17
C ALA A 90 -1.64 -1.18 15.37
N ALA A 91 -0.55 -1.90 15.11
CA ALA A 91 -0.55 -3.13 14.34
C ALA A 91 -1.58 -4.14 14.86
N VAL A 92 -1.54 -4.43 16.16
CA VAL A 92 -2.44 -5.42 16.77
C VAL A 92 -3.86 -4.87 16.91
N GLN A 93 -4.02 -3.57 17.18
CA GLN A 93 -5.34 -2.94 17.24
C GLN A 93 -6.03 -2.94 15.86
N ILE A 94 -5.30 -2.67 14.79
CA ILE A 94 -5.82 -2.74 13.41
C ILE A 94 -6.19 -4.18 13.08
N LEU A 95 -5.31 -5.15 13.38
CA LEU A 95 -5.55 -6.58 13.14
C LEU A 95 -6.82 -7.06 13.86
N VAL A 96 -6.99 -6.71 15.14
CA VAL A 96 -8.21 -7.04 15.90
C VAL A 96 -9.44 -6.42 15.22
N GLY A 97 -9.36 -5.17 14.82
CA GLY A 97 -10.46 -4.48 14.14
C GLY A 97 -10.82 -5.13 12.79
N GLU A 98 -9.84 -5.60 12.02
CA GLU A 98 -10.07 -6.34 10.76
C GLU A 98 -10.75 -7.68 11.02
N VAL A 99 -10.27 -8.45 12.00
CA VAL A 99 -10.89 -9.74 12.38
C VAL A 99 -12.33 -9.55 12.84
N GLU A 100 -12.61 -8.53 13.65
CA GLU A 100 -13.96 -8.20 14.10
C GLU A 100 -14.87 -7.75 12.93
N ALA A 101 -14.34 -6.97 11.97
CA ALA A 101 -15.09 -6.56 10.78
C ALA A 101 -15.41 -7.75 9.87
N ASP A 102 -14.47 -8.68 9.70
CA ASP A 102 -14.68 -9.90 8.91
C ASP A 102 -15.72 -10.80 9.59
N MET A 103 -15.70 -10.89 10.90
CA MET A 103 -16.71 -11.61 11.68
C MET A 103 -18.13 -11.02 11.47
N GLU A 104 -18.27 -9.69 11.49
CA GLU A 104 -19.54 -9.05 11.22
C GLU A 104 -20.02 -9.28 9.76
N ARG A 105 -19.11 -9.26 8.78
CA ARG A 105 -19.44 -9.61 7.39
C ARG A 105 -19.91 -11.07 7.26
N MET A 106 -19.24 -12.01 7.91
CA MET A 106 -19.66 -13.42 7.92
C MET A 106 -21.07 -13.60 8.50
N LYS A 107 -21.41 -12.86 9.57
CA LYS A 107 -22.78 -12.88 10.15
C LYS A 107 -23.85 -12.36 9.20
N LEU A 108 -23.50 -11.35 8.37
CA LEU A 108 -24.42 -10.77 7.41
C LEU A 108 -24.60 -11.66 6.17
N PHE A 109 -23.58 -12.43 5.80
CA PHE A 109 -23.59 -13.23 4.58
C PHE A 109 -24.33 -14.58 4.79
N ASP A 110 -23.85 -15.41 5.67
CA ASP A 110 -24.49 -16.67 6.08
C ASP A 110 -24.05 -17.03 7.51
N PRO A 111 -24.86 -16.66 8.51
CA PRO A 111 -24.47 -16.88 9.90
C PRO A 111 -24.39 -18.37 10.29
N ILE A 112 -25.12 -19.25 9.60
CA ILE A 112 -25.13 -20.68 9.89
C ILE A 112 -23.89 -21.36 9.27
N ALA A 113 -23.70 -21.18 7.98
CA ALA A 113 -22.55 -21.78 7.27
C ALA A 113 -21.20 -21.22 7.79
N CYS A 114 -21.19 -19.93 8.19
CA CYS A 114 -20.00 -19.28 8.71
C CYS A 114 -19.79 -19.41 10.22
N ALA A 115 -20.68 -20.09 10.97
CA ALA A 115 -20.61 -20.18 12.43
C ALA A 115 -19.25 -20.67 12.98
N PRO A 116 -18.59 -21.68 12.41
CA PRO A 116 -17.25 -22.11 12.86
C PRO A 116 -16.21 -21.00 12.67
N GLY A 117 -16.23 -20.28 11.53
CA GLY A 117 -15.34 -19.16 11.24
C GLY A 117 -15.56 -17.98 12.17
N ILE A 118 -16.82 -17.62 12.43
CA ILE A 118 -17.21 -16.56 13.36
C ILE A 118 -16.65 -16.85 14.75
N LYS A 119 -16.80 -18.09 15.24
CA LYS A 119 -16.28 -18.51 16.54
C LYS A 119 -14.74 -18.42 16.57
N CYS A 120 -14.07 -18.96 15.56
CA CYS A 120 -12.61 -18.92 15.45
C CYS A 120 -12.08 -17.48 15.47
N SER A 121 -12.70 -16.58 14.70
CA SER A 121 -12.35 -15.16 14.68
C SER A 121 -12.59 -14.46 16.02
N ALA A 122 -13.70 -14.77 16.70
CA ALA A 122 -13.99 -14.23 18.02
C ALA A 122 -12.97 -14.68 19.07
N ASP A 123 -12.62 -15.98 19.09
CA ASP A 123 -11.62 -16.55 19.99
C ASP A 123 -10.24 -15.94 19.73
N PHE A 124 -9.88 -15.75 18.47
CA PHE A 124 -8.63 -15.14 18.07
C PHE A 124 -8.56 -13.65 18.46
N ALA A 125 -9.59 -12.87 18.20
CA ALA A 125 -9.66 -11.47 18.61
C ALA A 125 -9.57 -11.33 20.16
N ALA A 126 -10.27 -12.20 20.90
CA ALA A 126 -10.23 -12.22 22.36
C ALA A 126 -8.81 -12.55 22.89
N LYS A 127 -8.14 -13.53 22.25
CA LYS A 127 -6.75 -13.87 22.56
C LYS A 127 -5.82 -12.67 22.38
N LEU A 128 -5.88 -12.00 21.21
CA LEU A 128 -5.05 -10.83 20.94
C LEU A 128 -5.31 -9.69 21.92
N ARG A 129 -6.58 -9.41 22.22
CA ARG A 129 -6.93 -8.38 23.21
C ARG A 129 -6.32 -8.66 24.57
N LYS A 130 -6.34 -9.92 25.00
CA LYS A 130 -5.76 -10.33 26.30
C LYS A 130 -4.24 -10.25 26.27
N GLU A 131 -3.60 -10.80 25.26
CA GLU A 131 -2.13 -10.91 25.12
C GLU A 131 -1.48 -9.53 25.04
N TYR A 132 -2.09 -8.60 24.30
CA TYR A 132 -1.56 -7.24 24.10
C TYR A 132 -2.24 -6.17 24.96
N SER A 133 -3.07 -6.59 25.95
CA SER A 133 -3.76 -5.68 26.87
C SER A 133 -4.58 -4.59 26.17
N ILE A 134 -5.24 -4.94 25.05
CA ILE A 134 -5.99 -3.99 24.23
C ILE A 134 -7.35 -3.71 24.88
N THR A 135 -7.49 -2.56 25.51
CA THR A 135 -8.75 -2.06 26.09
C THR A 135 -9.50 -1.11 25.17
N SER A 136 -8.79 -0.51 24.22
CA SER A 136 -9.35 0.46 23.28
C SER A 136 -10.33 -0.21 22.31
N LYS A 137 -11.48 0.46 22.09
CA LYS A 137 -12.43 0.14 21.01
C LYS A 137 -12.25 1.06 19.79
N LYS A 138 -11.10 1.72 19.70
CA LYS A 138 -10.80 2.60 18.57
C LYS A 138 -10.90 1.80 17.27
N LYS A 139 -11.69 2.30 16.33
CA LYS A 139 -11.71 1.79 14.96
C LYS A 139 -10.60 2.48 14.18
N TRP A 140 -9.81 1.69 13.48
CA TRP A 140 -8.77 2.18 12.60
C TRP A 140 -9.30 2.21 11.17
N SER A 141 -9.82 3.36 10.74
CA SER A 141 -10.15 3.62 9.34
C SER A 141 -8.88 3.90 8.54
N ALA A 142 -9.00 3.95 7.21
CA ALA A 142 -7.89 4.37 6.35
C ALA A 142 -7.38 5.78 6.71
N PHE A 143 -8.28 6.68 7.14
CA PHE A 143 -7.90 8.02 7.60
C PHE A 143 -7.10 7.99 8.90
N GLU A 144 -7.55 7.24 9.92
CA GLU A 144 -6.80 7.12 11.17
C GLU A 144 -5.42 6.49 10.95
N CYS A 145 -5.32 5.49 10.06
CA CYS A 145 -4.03 4.90 9.68
C CYS A 145 -3.14 5.93 8.98
N ALA A 146 -3.68 6.68 8.01
CA ALA A 146 -2.93 7.73 7.31
C ALA A 146 -2.48 8.85 8.25
N ASN A 147 -3.32 9.22 9.22
CA ASN A 147 -2.96 10.23 10.22
C ASN A 147 -1.85 9.74 11.17
N ALA A 148 -1.93 8.50 11.63
CA ALA A 148 -0.87 7.88 12.45
C ALA A 148 0.44 7.68 11.67
N ALA A 149 0.34 7.53 10.36
CA ALA A 149 1.46 7.39 9.43
C ALA A 149 2.10 8.74 9.02
N ASP A 150 1.50 9.89 9.37
CA ASP A 150 1.83 11.23 8.83
C ASP A 150 1.68 11.32 7.30
N LEU A 151 0.69 10.62 6.74
CA LEU A 151 0.38 10.53 5.30
C LEU A 151 -1.01 11.11 4.96
N VAL A 152 -1.49 12.09 5.76
CA VAL A 152 -2.83 12.68 5.57
C VAL A 152 -2.98 13.34 4.20
N ASP A 153 -1.92 13.96 3.66
CA ASP A 153 -1.96 14.59 2.35
C ASP A 153 -2.12 13.54 1.23
N LYS A 154 -1.48 12.38 1.35
CA LYS A 154 -1.68 11.25 0.45
C LYS A 154 -3.08 10.64 0.56
N TYR A 155 -3.66 10.63 1.75
CA TYR A 155 -5.05 10.23 1.92
C TYR A 155 -6.02 11.22 1.25
N ARG A 156 -5.83 12.52 1.44
CA ARG A 156 -6.71 13.56 0.87
C ARG A 156 -6.55 13.71 -0.64
N GLY A 157 -5.35 13.52 -1.16
CA GLY A 157 -5.05 13.53 -2.58
C GLY A 157 -5.32 12.18 -3.22
N ASP A 158 -4.30 11.35 -3.28
CA ASP A 158 -4.28 10.12 -4.08
C ASP A 158 -5.37 9.11 -3.65
N TYR A 159 -5.49 8.82 -2.35
CA TYR A 159 -6.47 7.85 -1.87
C TYR A 159 -7.92 8.27 -2.17
N PHE A 160 -8.24 9.55 -1.98
CA PHE A 160 -9.58 10.08 -2.28
C PHE A 160 -9.89 9.99 -3.78
N VAL A 161 -8.93 10.35 -4.62
CA VAL A 161 -9.04 10.30 -6.08
C VAL A 161 -9.30 8.86 -6.54
N PHE A 162 -8.49 7.89 -6.11
CA PHE A 162 -8.69 6.48 -6.46
C PHE A 162 -9.98 5.89 -5.85
N SER A 163 -10.42 6.35 -4.67
CA SER A 163 -11.65 5.89 -4.02
C SER A 163 -12.92 6.35 -4.74
N GLY A 164 -12.92 7.54 -5.32
CA GLY A 164 -14.06 8.08 -6.05
C GLY A 164 -14.51 7.17 -7.20
N ARG A 165 -13.60 6.47 -7.84
CA ARG A 165 -13.87 5.50 -8.91
C ARG A 165 -14.37 4.15 -8.40
N VAL A 166 -13.85 3.67 -7.26
CA VAL A 166 -14.26 2.38 -6.68
C VAL A 166 -15.73 2.40 -6.25
N HIS A 167 -16.23 3.54 -5.78
CA HIS A 167 -17.59 3.64 -5.24
C HIS A 167 -18.65 4.06 -6.26
N ALA A 168 -18.31 4.16 -7.55
CA ALA A 168 -19.23 4.59 -8.62
C ALA A 168 -20.09 5.80 -8.20
N SER A 169 -19.53 6.70 -7.38
CA SER A 169 -20.23 7.92 -6.97
C SER A 169 -20.44 8.83 -8.18
N THR A 170 -21.48 9.67 -8.15
CA THR A 170 -21.73 10.67 -9.21
C THR A 170 -20.48 11.52 -9.46
N GLY A 171 -19.71 11.87 -8.43
CA GLY A 171 -18.43 12.54 -8.55
C GLY A 171 -17.35 11.66 -9.23
N GLY A 172 -17.34 10.35 -8.96
CA GLY A 172 -16.43 9.41 -9.61
C GLY A 172 -16.73 9.23 -11.10
N ILE A 173 -18.00 9.25 -11.48
CA ILE A 173 -18.44 9.19 -12.90
C ILE A 173 -18.05 10.50 -13.62
N MET A 174 -18.24 11.66 -12.98
CA MET A 174 -17.80 12.94 -13.55
C MET A 174 -16.27 13.09 -13.62
N MET A 175 -15.52 12.44 -12.72
CA MET A 175 -14.05 12.35 -12.79
C MET A 175 -13.54 11.37 -13.86
N GLN A 176 -14.41 10.52 -14.44
CA GLN A 176 -14.03 9.69 -15.59
C GLN A 176 -13.68 10.53 -16.82
N GLU A 177 -14.21 11.74 -16.94
CA GLU A 177 -13.85 12.68 -17.99
C GLU A 177 -12.47 13.34 -17.79
N ASN A 178 -12.02 13.45 -16.52
CA ASN A 178 -10.65 13.84 -16.18
C ASN A 178 -9.84 12.57 -15.87
N GLN A 179 -9.30 11.97 -16.89
CA GLN A 179 -8.52 10.72 -16.79
C GLN A 179 -7.37 10.91 -15.81
N ILE A 180 -7.40 10.14 -14.70
CA ILE A 180 -6.17 9.88 -13.95
C ILE A 180 -5.29 9.11 -14.92
N GLY A 181 -4.20 9.74 -15.34
CA GLY A 181 -3.29 9.15 -16.29
C GLY A 181 -2.52 7.96 -15.73
N ALA A 182 -1.90 7.21 -16.61
CA ALA A 182 -0.98 6.13 -16.24
C ALA A 182 0.23 6.68 -15.47
N GLY A 183 0.67 7.90 -15.81
CA GLY A 183 1.74 8.59 -15.11
C GLY A 183 1.42 8.84 -13.65
N HIS A 184 0.22 9.34 -13.33
CA HIS A 184 -0.18 9.54 -11.93
C HIS A 184 -0.28 8.21 -11.16
N ALA A 185 -0.81 7.15 -11.79
CA ALA A 185 -0.87 5.83 -11.17
C ALA A 185 0.54 5.27 -10.90
N LEU A 186 1.47 5.43 -11.84
CA LEU A 186 2.87 5.00 -11.70
C LEU A 186 3.61 5.85 -10.65
N GLN A 187 3.41 7.16 -10.65
CA GLN A 187 3.97 8.05 -9.62
C GLN A 187 3.53 7.64 -8.21
N THR A 188 2.24 7.35 -8.03
CA THR A 188 1.71 6.90 -6.74
C THR A 188 2.23 5.51 -6.37
N LEU A 189 2.33 4.59 -7.33
CA LEU A 189 2.91 3.26 -7.15
C LEU A 189 4.35 3.35 -6.63
N LEU A 190 5.20 4.14 -7.27
CA LEU A 190 6.59 4.32 -6.85
C LEU A 190 6.70 4.85 -5.43
N PHE A 191 5.92 5.88 -5.11
CA PHE A 191 5.83 6.41 -3.76
C PHE A 191 5.50 5.30 -2.75
N ILE A 192 4.46 4.48 -3.03
CA ILE A 192 4.02 3.39 -2.15
C ILE A 192 5.14 2.37 -1.94
N VAL A 193 5.76 1.89 -3.01
CA VAL A 193 6.77 0.83 -2.96
C VAL A 193 8.01 1.29 -2.20
N ILE A 194 8.51 2.51 -2.47
CA ILE A 194 9.71 3.05 -1.82
C ILE A 194 9.44 3.31 -0.33
N CYS A 195 8.29 3.92 0.01
CA CYS A 195 7.93 4.16 1.41
C CYS A 195 7.70 2.85 2.17
N ALA A 196 7.13 1.82 1.52
CA ALA A 196 6.97 0.51 2.13
C ALA A 196 8.32 -0.15 2.41
N ALA A 197 9.26 -0.08 1.46
CA ALA A 197 10.61 -0.64 1.63
C ALA A 197 11.35 0.02 2.80
N GLY A 198 11.39 1.36 2.85
CA GLY A 198 12.04 2.10 3.93
C GLY A 198 11.40 1.88 5.30
N SER A 199 10.06 1.90 5.38
CA SER A 199 9.33 1.67 6.63
C SER A 199 9.47 0.24 7.11
N PHE A 200 9.44 -0.74 6.21
CA PHE A 200 9.61 -2.14 6.57
C PHE A 200 11.05 -2.43 7.01
N ALA A 201 12.06 -1.87 6.31
CA ALA A 201 13.45 -1.95 6.74
C ALA A 201 13.64 -1.39 8.16
N GLN A 202 12.98 -0.28 8.48
CA GLN A 202 13.00 0.30 9.83
C GLN A 202 12.36 -0.64 10.88
N ALA A 203 11.31 -1.38 10.52
CA ALA A 203 10.62 -2.28 11.42
C ALA A 203 11.45 -3.53 11.78
N ILE A 204 12.20 -4.06 10.80
CA ILE A 204 13.01 -5.29 11.01
C ILE A 204 14.32 -5.07 11.79
N GLN A 205 14.60 -3.91 12.26
CA GLN A 205 15.74 -3.35 13.05
C GLN A 205 16.84 -4.29 13.59
N THR A 206 16.93 -5.54 13.19
CA THR A 206 17.70 -6.51 13.96
C THR A 206 19.16 -6.69 13.53
N GLN A 207 19.61 -6.34 12.31
CA GLN A 207 21.03 -6.49 11.97
C GLN A 207 21.65 -5.47 10.99
N THR A 208 20.93 -4.90 9.99
CA THR A 208 21.47 -3.85 9.11
C THR A 208 20.39 -3.04 8.39
N PRO A 209 19.52 -2.30 9.08
CA PRO A 209 18.47 -1.53 8.42
C PRO A 209 19.00 -0.32 7.64
N GLN A 210 20.16 0.24 8.07
CA GLN A 210 20.68 1.49 7.56
C GLN A 210 20.92 1.49 6.04
N PRO A 211 21.55 0.48 5.41
CA PRO A 211 21.75 0.45 3.97
C PRO A 211 20.43 0.47 3.17
N HIS A 212 19.39 -0.19 3.66
CA HIS A 212 18.08 -0.20 3.00
C HIS A 212 17.35 1.13 3.18
N ILE A 213 17.49 1.76 4.34
CA ILE A 213 16.92 3.09 4.60
C ILE A 213 17.62 4.14 3.73
N ASP A 214 18.94 4.08 3.61
CA ASP A 214 19.72 4.98 2.76
C ASP A 214 19.34 4.80 1.28
N GLU A 215 19.17 3.57 0.84
CA GLU A 215 18.73 3.26 -0.52
C GLU A 215 17.29 3.72 -0.78
N ALA A 216 16.36 3.52 0.17
CA ALA A 216 15.01 4.05 0.07
C ALA A 216 15.03 5.58 -0.01
N THR A 217 15.91 6.25 0.76
CA THR A 217 16.07 7.71 0.71
C THR A 217 16.61 8.16 -0.65
N ARG A 218 17.59 7.44 -1.21
CA ARG A 218 18.11 7.71 -2.56
C ARG A 218 17.02 7.60 -3.62
N LEU A 219 16.19 6.55 -3.55
CA LEU A 219 15.10 6.33 -4.50
C LEU A 219 13.99 7.38 -4.36
N ILE A 220 13.66 7.81 -3.15
CA ILE A 220 12.73 8.94 -2.93
C ILE A 220 13.24 10.22 -3.62
N ASN A 221 14.51 10.54 -3.48
CA ASN A 221 15.08 11.72 -4.11
C ASN A 221 15.02 11.64 -5.64
N ARG A 222 15.35 10.48 -6.22
CA ARG A 222 15.21 10.25 -7.67
C ARG A 222 13.74 10.39 -8.12
N HIS A 223 12.81 9.82 -7.37
CA HIS A 223 11.37 9.96 -7.66
C HIS A 223 10.93 11.42 -7.64
N VAL A 224 11.39 12.21 -6.67
CA VAL A 224 11.13 13.67 -6.60
C VAL A 224 11.69 14.40 -7.81
N GLU A 225 12.88 14.04 -8.30
CA GLU A 225 13.43 14.64 -9.52
C GLU A 225 12.62 14.28 -10.78
N LEU A 226 12.13 13.04 -10.90
CA LEU A 226 11.22 12.66 -12.00
C LEU A 226 9.92 13.49 -11.97
N ILE A 227 9.38 13.78 -10.78
CA ILE A 227 8.21 14.67 -10.64
C ILE A 227 8.55 16.10 -11.09
N LYS A 228 9.67 16.65 -10.64
CA LYS A 228 10.10 18.02 -11.01
C LYS A 228 10.37 18.16 -12.51
N ASN A 229 10.83 17.11 -13.15
CA ASN A 229 11.08 17.06 -14.59
C ASN A 229 9.83 16.74 -15.42
N ASP A 230 8.67 16.68 -14.77
CA ASP A 230 7.35 16.46 -15.39
C ASP A 230 7.21 15.14 -16.19
N VAL A 231 8.07 14.15 -15.89
CA VAL A 231 8.16 12.87 -16.63
C VAL A 231 6.83 12.12 -16.62
N PHE A 232 6.09 12.17 -15.53
CA PHE A 232 4.81 11.48 -15.41
C PHE A 232 3.70 12.12 -16.25
N SER A 233 3.70 13.45 -16.39
CA SER A 233 2.76 14.16 -17.28
C SER A 233 3.10 13.93 -18.75
N GLU A 234 4.38 13.86 -19.10
CA GLU A 234 4.81 13.50 -20.44
C GLU A 234 4.41 12.06 -20.81
N LEU A 235 4.51 11.12 -19.87
CA LEU A 235 4.05 9.74 -20.05
C LEU A 235 2.55 9.70 -20.35
N ASP A 236 1.74 10.48 -19.63
CA ASP A 236 0.30 10.57 -19.88
C ASP A 236 -0.02 11.14 -21.26
N ALA A 237 0.72 12.14 -21.70
CA ALA A 237 0.56 12.74 -23.03
C ALA A 237 0.90 11.75 -24.15
N ASP A 238 2.01 11.01 -24.03
CA ASP A 238 2.44 9.99 -25.00
C ASP A 238 1.42 8.87 -25.15
N LEU A 239 0.88 8.35 -24.03
CA LEU A 239 -0.11 7.28 -24.02
C LEU A 239 -1.47 7.73 -24.59
N ASN A 240 -1.86 8.98 -24.37
CA ASN A 240 -3.09 9.54 -24.93
C ASN A 240 -2.94 9.87 -26.43
N GLY A 241 -1.76 10.33 -26.86
CA GLY A 241 -1.47 10.61 -28.29
C GLY A 241 -1.48 9.34 -29.16
N THR A 242 -1.02 8.21 -28.63
CA THR A 242 -1.04 6.91 -29.34
C THR A 242 -2.41 6.28 -29.42
N ARG A 243 -3.39 6.66 -28.58
CA ARG A 243 -4.78 6.17 -28.63
C ARG A 243 -5.66 6.95 -29.62
N ALA A 244 -5.23 8.13 -30.04
CA ALA A 244 -5.97 9.00 -30.97
C ALA A 244 -5.59 8.79 -32.44
N SER A 245 -4.59 7.98 -32.74
CA SER A 245 -4.11 7.58 -34.08
C SER A 245 -4.55 6.16 -34.42
#